data_9eef5b1cf549ac92795e9f4d7e725043
#
_entry.id   9eef5b1cf549ac92795e9f4d7e725043
#
_cell.length_a   1.000
_cell.length_b   1.000
_cell.length_c   1.000
_cell.angle_alpha   90.00
_cell.angle_beta   90.00
_cell.angle_gamma   90.00
#
_symmetry.space_group_name_H-M   'P 1'
#
loop_
_entity.id
_entity.type
_entity.pdbx_description
1 polymer ?
#
loop_
_entity_poly.entity_id
_entity_poly.type
_entity_poly.pdbx_seq_one_letter_code
_entity_poly.pdbx_strand_id
1 'polypeptide(L)'
;MRVADLAGERFVVINRKESGVLFDTILRICNEAGFVPRIENEPDRPQTVLSLVEAEEGVSIVPACVRNMSSNGVRFYRLQPDDTSISLVAAWKKETPSPALRAFLDLVSANAAEIRKKGELL
;
A
#
# COMPACT_ATOMS: atom_id res chain seq x y z
N MET A 1 -7.17 -0.73 14.77
CA MET A 1 -7.22 0.75 14.69
C MET A 1 -8.27 1.19 13.68
N ARG A 2 -9.04 2.19 14.01
CA ARG A 2 -10.06 2.73 13.10
C ARG A 2 -9.47 3.91 12.33
N VAL A 3 -9.89 4.09 11.08
CA VAL A 3 -9.41 5.21 10.27
C VAL A 3 -9.74 6.56 10.92
N ALA A 4 -10.89 6.66 11.58
CA ALA A 4 -11.30 7.88 12.28
C ALA A 4 -10.31 8.31 13.38
N ASP A 5 -9.54 7.38 13.93
CA ASP A 5 -8.54 7.68 14.96
C ASP A 5 -7.37 8.50 14.40
N LEU A 6 -7.24 8.58 13.09
CA LEU A 6 -6.20 9.33 12.40
C LEU A 6 -6.61 10.77 12.06
N ALA A 7 -7.85 11.15 12.35
CA ALA A 7 -8.32 12.51 12.12
C ALA A 7 -7.48 13.50 12.93
N GLY A 8 -7.04 14.56 12.30
CA GLY A 8 -6.20 15.56 12.96
C GLY A 8 -4.70 15.28 12.92
N GLU A 9 -4.29 14.09 12.51
CA GLU A 9 -2.88 13.77 12.34
C GLU A 9 -2.33 14.34 11.03
N ARG A 10 -1.03 14.61 11.01
CA ARG A 10 -0.32 14.95 9.77
C ARG A 10 -0.07 13.68 9.00
N PHE A 11 -0.26 13.71 7.68
CA PHE A 11 -0.09 12.54 6.81
C PHE A 11 1.15 12.67 5.93
N VAL A 12 1.81 11.54 5.77
CA VAL A 12 2.86 11.31 4.77
C VAL A 12 2.26 10.32 3.78
N VAL A 13 2.09 10.72 2.54
CA VAL A 13 1.44 9.88 1.52
C VAL A 13 2.31 9.84 0.27
N ILE A 14 2.48 8.65 -0.30
CA ILE A 14 3.20 8.52 -1.57
C ILE A 14 2.52 9.40 -2.63
N ASN A 15 3.31 10.07 -3.46
CA ASN A 15 2.74 11.06 -4.35
C ASN A 15 1.88 10.41 -5.45
N ARG A 16 0.94 11.20 -5.98
CA ARG A 16 -0.05 10.73 -6.96
C ARG A 16 0.60 10.26 -8.26
N LYS A 17 1.73 10.83 -8.65
CA LYS A 17 2.42 10.43 -9.88
C LYS A 17 2.97 9.02 -9.78
N GLU A 18 3.42 8.62 -8.60
CA GLU A 18 3.97 7.28 -8.37
C GLU A 18 2.89 6.25 -8.13
N SER A 19 1.84 6.61 -7.42
CA SER A 19 0.74 5.70 -7.14
C SER A 19 -0.57 6.46 -6.98
N GLY A 20 -1.21 6.77 -8.11
CA GLY A 20 -2.52 7.43 -8.12
C GLY A 20 -3.59 6.60 -7.45
N VAL A 21 -3.56 5.29 -7.64
CA VAL A 21 -4.52 4.36 -7.03
C VAL A 21 -4.42 4.42 -5.50
N LEU A 22 -3.22 4.35 -4.96
CA LEU A 22 -3.04 4.40 -3.51
C LEU A 22 -3.43 5.78 -2.96
N PHE A 23 -3.01 6.85 -3.62
CA PHE A 23 -3.32 8.21 -3.21
C PHE A 23 -4.84 8.42 -3.13
N ASP A 24 -5.55 8.07 -4.20
CA ASP A 24 -7.01 8.22 -4.26
C ASP A 24 -7.72 7.30 -3.27
N THR A 25 -7.20 6.10 -3.04
CA THR A 25 -7.73 5.17 -2.03
C THR A 25 -7.64 5.76 -0.63
N ILE A 26 -6.52 6.37 -0.30
CA ILE A 26 -6.32 7.00 1.01
C ILE A 26 -7.31 8.15 1.19
N LEU A 27 -7.47 9.00 0.19
CA LEU A 27 -8.45 10.09 0.25
C LEU A 27 -9.87 9.55 0.46
N ARG A 28 -10.24 8.50 -0.26
CA ARG A 28 -11.55 7.88 -0.14
C ARG A 28 -11.79 7.31 1.27
N ILE A 29 -10.83 6.57 1.79
CA ILE A 29 -10.92 5.96 3.13
C ILE A 29 -11.12 7.04 4.19
N CYS A 30 -10.35 8.12 4.11
CA CYS A 30 -10.45 9.20 5.06
C CYS A 30 -11.79 9.95 4.94
N ASN A 31 -12.26 10.19 3.73
CA ASN A 31 -13.57 10.82 3.51
C ASN A 31 -14.71 9.97 4.04
N GLU A 32 -14.66 8.66 3.85
CA GLU A 32 -15.65 7.72 4.40
C GLU A 32 -15.65 7.73 5.93
N ALA A 33 -14.50 8.00 6.54
CA ALA A 33 -14.37 8.12 8.00
C ALA A 33 -14.73 9.51 8.51
N GLY A 34 -15.06 10.44 7.63
CA GLY A 34 -15.58 11.77 8.01
C GLY A 34 -14.53 12.88 8.10
N PHE A 35 -13.35 12.70 7.52
CA PHE A 35 -12.33 13.76 7.52
C PHE A 35 -11.54 13.81 6.22
N VAL A 36 -10.86 14.93 6.01
CA VAL A 36 -9.91 15.12 4.91
C VAL A 36 -8.50 15.02 5.48
N PRO A 37 -7.63 14.14 4.94
CA PRO A 37 -6.30 14.00 5.50
C PRO A 37 -5.46 15.26 5.25
N ARG A 38 -4.70 15.65 6.27
CA ARG A 38 -3.78 16.76 6.18
C ARG A 38 -2.43 16.25 5.66
N ILE A 39 -2.25 16.29 4.35
CA ILE A 39 -1.06 15.76 3.68
C ILE A 39 0.03 16.83 3.68
N GLU A 40 1.09 16.61 4.43
CA GLU A 40 2.21 17.55 4.52
C GLU A 40 3.45 17.10 3.75
N ASN A 41 3.56 15.81 3.45
CA ASN A 41 4.67 15.25 2.70
C ASN A 41 4.15 14.26 1.67
N GLU A 42 4.65 14.36 0.44
CA GLU A 42 4.27 13.48 -0.67
C GLU A 42 5.52 12.90 -1.32
N PRO A 43 6.25 12.00 -0.62
CA PRO A 43 7.45 11.39 -1.18
C PRO A 43 7.13 10.47 -2.36
N ASP A 44 8.15 10.16 -3.13
CA ASP A 44 8.03 9.35 -4.34
C ASP A 44 8.35 7.86 -4.14
N ARG A 45 8.77 7.46 -2.94
CA ARG A 45 9.16 6.07 -2.64
C ARG A 45 8.61 5.61 -1.31
N PRO A 46 8.22 4.31 -1.22
CA PRO A 46 7.75 3.75 0.06
C PRO A 46 8.79 3.83 1.18
N GLN A 47 10.06 3.64 0.87
CA GLN A 47 11.15 3.76 1.85
C GLN A 47 11.20 5.15 2.46
N THR A 48 10.99 6.19 1.63
CA THR A 48 10.97 7.57 2.10
C THR A 48 9.74 7.83 2.97
N VAL A 49 8.59 7.24 2.63
CA VAL A 49 7.40 7.31 3.48
C VAL A 49 7.73 6.78 4.88
N LEU A 50 8.32 5.59 4.95
CA LEU A 50 8.66 4.98 6.25
C LEU A 50 9.69 5.81 7.02
N SER A 51 10.68 6.37 6.34
CA SER A 51 11.69 7.22 6.98
C SER A 51 11.07 8.48 7.58
N LEU A 52 10.11 9.10 6.89
CA LEU A 52 9.43 10.29 7.38
C LEU A 52 8.52 9.96 8.56
N VAL A 53 7.85 8.82 8.54
CA VAL A 53 7.06 8.35 9.68
C VAL A 53 7.94 8.08 10.90
N GLU A 54 9.08 7.44 10.69
CA GLU A 54 10.06 7.20 11.75
C GLU A 54 10.59 8.50 12.35
N ALA A 55 10.75 9.53 11.52
CA ALA A 55 11.17 10.85 11.95
C ALA A 55 10.06 11.68 12.61
N GLU A 56 8.90 11.07 12.87
CA GLU A 56 7.75 11.72 13.50
C GLU A 56 7.14 12.87 12.69
N GLU A 57 7.32 12.83 11.37
CA GLU A 57 6.72 13.84 10.47
C GLU A 57 5.22 13.61 10.25
N GLY A 58 4.71 12.44 10.58
CA GLY A 58 3.29 12.14 10.46
C GLY A 58 3.00 10.65 10.47
N VAL A 59 1.76 10.32 10.11
CA VAL A 59 1.30 8.95 9.93
C VAL A 59 1.10 8.66 8.45
N SER A 60 1.00 7.39 8.09
CA SER A 60 0.72 7.01 6.70
C SER A 60 -0.21 5.81 6.65
N ILE A 61 -0.88 5.66 5.52
CA ILE A 61 -1.63 4.46 5.18
C ILE A 61 -0.90 3.82 4.00
N VAL A 62 -0.51 2.57 4.17
CA VAL A 62 0.32 1.87 3.18
C VAL A 62 -0.23 0.48 2.91
N PRO A 63 0.07 -0.11 1.73
CA PRO A 63 -0.25 -1.52 1.49
C PRO A 63 0.47 -2.41 2.52
N ALA A 64 -0.16 -3.52 2.88
CA ALA A 64 0.38 -4.42 3.90
C ALA A 64 1.79 -4.93 3.56
N CYS A 65 2.10 -5.09 2.29
CA CYS A 65 3.42 -5.56 1.85
C CYS A 65 4.57 -4.61 2.23
N VAL A 66 4.28 -3.34 2.51
CA VAL A 66 5.29 -2.37 2.92
C VAL A 66 5.90 -2.72 4.28
N ARG A 67 5.23 -3.52 5.09
CA ARG A 67 5.77 -4.01 6.37
C ARG A 67 7.11 -4.72 6.20
N ASN A 68 7.33 -5.35 5.06
CA ASN A 68 8.58 -6.05 4.78
C ASN A 68 9.76 -5.10 4.60
N MET A 69 9.50 -3.83 4.36
CA MET A 69 10.53 -2.80 4.21
C MET A 69 10.80 -2.08 5.54
N SER A 70 10.10 -2.48 6.61
CA SER A 70 10.09 -1.71 7.84
C SER A 70 11.44 -1.72 8.54
N SER A 71 11.77 -0.59 9.16
CA SER A 71 12.78 -0.49 10.21
C SER A 71 12.11 -0.70 11.57
N ASN A 72 12.91 -0.81 12.63
CA ASN A 72 12.40 -1.00 13.99
C ASN A 72 11.68 0.23 14.55
N GLY A 73 11.79 1.37 13.87
CA GLY A 73 11.21 2.64 14.34
C GLY A 73 9.77 2.88 13.94
N VAL A 74 9.16 1.99 13.16
CA VAL A 74 7.80 2.17 12.67
C VAL A 74 6.92 1.02 13.13
N ARG A 75 5.73 1.35 13.63
CA ARG A 75 4.71 0.36 14.00
C ARG A 75 3.61 0.34 12.96
N PHE A 76 3.09 -0.84 12.69
CA PHE A 76 2.02 -1.07 11.73
C PHE A 76 0.77 -1.59 12.44
N TYR A 77 -0.37 -1.02 12.08
CA TYR A 77 -1.67 -1.44 12.60
C TYR A 77 -2.61 -1.74 11.45
N ARG A 78 -3.39 -2.79 11.59
CA ARG A 78 -4.45 -3.08 10.62
C ARG A 78 -5.57 -2.06 10.78
N LEU A 79 -6.03 -1.49 9.66
CA LEU A 79 -7.15 -0.56 9.66
C LEU A 79 -8.49 -1.28 9.60
N GLN A 80 -9.50 -0.68 10.22
CA GLN A 80 -10.88 -1.18 10.18
C GLN A 80 -11.80 -0.04 9.69
N PRO A 81 -12.80 -0.36 8.85
CA PRO A 81 -13.08 -1.65 8.25
C PRO A 81 -12.02 -2.10 7.24
N ASP A 82 -11.84 -3.41 7.13
CA ASP A 82 -10.81 -4.02 6.28
C ASP A 82 -11.42 -4.40 4.93
N ASP A 83 -11.97 -3.41 4.24
CA ASP A 83 -12.62 -3.58 2.94
C ASP A 83 -11.82 -2.99 1.78
N THR A 84 -10.60 -2.52 2.07
CA THR A 84 -9.73 -1.95 1.06
C THR A 84 -8.73 -2.97 0.56
N SER A 85 -8.66 -3.14 -0.75
CA SER A 85 -7.67 -3.99 -1.38
C SER A 85 -7.04 -3.27 -2.56
N ILE A 86 -5.76 -3.53 -2.78
CA ILE A 86 -5.05 -3.08 -3.97
C ILE A 86 -4.72 -4.32 -4.77
N SER A 87 -5.20 -4.37 -6.02
CA SER A 87 -4.97 -5.50 -6.89
C SER A 87 -3.51 -5.61 -7.29
N LEU A 88 -2.97 -6.82 -7.17
CA LEU A 88 -1.67 -7.17 -7.70
C LEU A 88 -1.88 -7.85 -9.04
N VAL A 89 -1.32 -7.30 -10.11
CA VAL A 89 -1.47 -7.86 -11.44
C VAL A 89 -0.11 -8.16 -12.06
N ALA A 90 -0.05 -9.23 -12.86
CA ALA A 90 1.09 -9.47 -13.71
C ALA A 90 0.88 -8.76 -15.04
N ALA A 91 1.92 -8.17 -15.57
CA ALA A 91 1.88 -7.48 -16.85
C ALA A 91 2.97 -8.04 -17.77
N TRP A 92 2.62 -8.30 -19.01
CA TRP A 92 3.57 -8.80 -20.00
C TRP A 92 3.24 -8.25 -21.37
N LYS A 93 4.17 -8.37 -22.28
CA LYS A 93 4.00 -7.90 -23.66
C LYS A 93 2.87 -8.67 -24.34
N LYS A 94 2.01 -7.97 -25.07
CA LYS A 94 0.81 -8.52 -25.69
C LYS A 94 1.08 -9.62 -26.71
N GLU A 95 2.28 -9.65 -27.30
CA GLU A 95 2.69 -10.67 -28.26
C GLU A 95 2.83 -12.05 -27.61
N THR A 96 2.96 -13.10 -28.44
CA THR A 96 3.06 -14.48 -27.98
C THR A 96 4.08 -14.65 -26.87
N PRO A 97 3.69 -15.16 -25.69
CA PRO A 97 4.63 -15.35 -24.58
C PRO A 97 5.72 -16.35 -24.91
N SER A 98 6.95 -16.09 -24.42
CA SER A 98 8.03 -17.07 -24.47
C SER A 98 7.73 -18.27 -23.57
N PRO A 99 8.38 -19.44 -23.79
CA PRO A 99 8.21 -20.58 -22.90
C PRO A 99 8.54 -20.26 -21.44
N ALA A 100 9.56 -19.42 -21.20
CA ALA A 100 9.93 -18.99 -19.84
C ALA A 100 8.82 -18.15 -19.19
N LEU A 101 8.19 -17.25 -19.95
CA LEU A 101 7.07 -16.47 -19.45
C LEU A 101 5.86 -17.34 -19.15
N ARG A 102 5.56 -18.33 -20.01
CA ARG A 102 4.48 -19.30 -19.75
C ARG A 102 4.71 -20.05 -18.47
N ALA A 103 5.92 -20.56 -18.25
CA ALA A 103 6.26 -21.27 -17.03
C ALA A 103 6.08 -20.38 -15.80
N PHE A 104 6.45 -19.10 -15.88
CA PHE A 104 6.24 -18.14 -14.81
C PHE A 104 4.76 -17.89 -14.55
N LEU A 105 3.96 -17.69 -15.60
CA LEU A 105 2.51 -17.47 -15.47
C LEU A 105 1.82 -18.69 -14.86
N ASP A 106 2.19 -19.89 -15.24
CA ASP A 106 1.66 -21.13 -14.67
C ASP A 106 2.00 -21.23 -13.19
N LEU A 107 3.24 -20.90 -12.81
CA LEU A 107 3.68 -20.89 -11.42
C LEU A 107 2.90 -19.87 -10.60
N VAL A 108 2.71 -18.67 -11.10
CA VAL A 108 1.92 -17.62 -10.41
C VAL A 108 0.48 -18.07 -10.25
N SER A 109 -0.15 -18.63 -11.27
CA SER A 109 -1.52 -19.14 -11.21
C SER A 109 -1.66 -20.25 -10.18
N ALA A 110 -0.70 -21.18 -10.13
CA ALA A 110 -0.72 -22.28 -9.18
C ALA A 110 -0.55 -21.81 -7.73
N ASN A 111 0.08 -20.65 -7.51
CA ASN A 111 0.37 -20.12 -6.17
C ASN A 111 -0.41 -18.84 -5.86
N ALA A 112 -1.43 -18.52 -6.66
CA ALA A 112 -2.18 -17.25 -6.50
C ALA A 112 -2.77 -17.09 -5.10
N ALA A 113 -3.33 -18.14 -4.53
CA ALA A 113 -3.92 -18.09 -3.19
C ALA A 113 -2.87 -17.84 -2.11
N GLU A 114 -1.69 -18.45 -2.24
CA GLU A 114 -0.59 -18.25 -1.30
C GLU A 114 -0.02 -16.84 -1.39
N ILE A 115 0.14 -16.32 -2.61
CA ILE A 115 0.60 -14.94 -2.83
C ILE A 115 -0.37 -13.95 -2.19
N ARG A 116 -1.67 -14.16 -2.39
CA ARG A 116 -2.72 -13.33 -1.78
C ARG A 116 -2.65 -13.38 -0.26
N LYS A 117 -2.52 -14.58 0.29
CA LYS A 117 -2.44 -14.77 1.75
C LYS A 117 -1.23 -14.05 2.35
N LYS A 118 -0.06 -14.11 1.71
CA LYS A 118 1.14 -13.40 2.18
C LYS A 118 0.93 -11.89 2.13
N GLY A 119 0.28 -11.38 1.11
CA GLY A 119 -0.06 -9.96 1.00
C GLY A 119 -0.98 -9.49 2.12
N GLU A 120 -1.93 -10.32 2.53
CA GLU A 120 -2.85 -10.01 3.62
C GLU A 120 -2.20 -10.08 5.00
N LEU A 121 -1.27 -11.01 5.19
CA LEU A 121 -0.59 -11.21 6.47
C LEU A 121 0.56 -10.22 6.72
N LEU A 122 1.10 -9.65 5.66
CA LEU A 122 2.23 -8.73 5.72
C LEU A 122 1.78 -7.29 5.73
#